data_7e83017446d1e2d264c561203eb1101b
#
_entry.id   7e83017446d1e2d264c561203eb1101b
#
_cell.length_a   1.000
_cell.length_b   1.000
_cell.length_c   1.000
_cell.angle_alpha   90.00
_cell.angle_beta   90.00
_cell.angle_gamma   90.00
#
_symmetry.space_group_name_H-M   'P 1'
#
loop_
_entity.id
_entity.type
_entity.pdbx_description
1 polymer ?
#
loop_
_entity_poly.entity_id
_entity_poly.type
_entity_poly.pdbx_seq_one_letter_code
_entity_poly.pdbx_strand_id
1 'polypeptide(L)'
;MTFAKGVTSGYLPLGGVMVSEKVSSAIIDKGGEFAHGFTYSGHPASCAVAIENIRILDEENLVSRTKNEIGPYLQNKWKSLEDHPIVGETRMVGLMGAMELVPQKDSPERFDDKSTAGMTFRNFAVNNGLVMRAVGDTIVTSPPLVISEEEVDELVEKAWMCLDHTQSEMTK
;
A
#
# COMPACT_ATOMS: atom_id res chain seq x y z
N MET A 1 -11.87 -14.20 9.71
CA MET A 1 -11.11 -13.21 8.90
C MET A 1 -11.60 -11.82 9.26
N THR A 2 -10.69 -10.89 9.55
CA THR A 2 -11.04 -9.48 9.78
C THR A 2 -10.84 -8.68 8.47
N PHE A 3 -11.67 -7.68 8.25
CA PHE A 3 -11.56 -6.78 7.11
C PHE A 3 -11.94 -5.35 7.49
N ALA A 4 -11.38 -4.37 6.78
CA ALA A 4 -11.66 -2.94 6.96
C ALA A 4 -11.12 -2.16 5.75
N LYS A 5 -11.02 -0.83 5.86
CA LYS A 5 -10.34 0.09 4.92
C LYS A 5 -10.80 -0.08 3.47
N GLY A 6 -10.07 -0.87 2.68
CA GLY A 6 -10.35 -1.10 1.26
C GLY A 6 -11.73 -1.70 0.95
N VAL A 7 -12.45 -2.25 1.93
CA VAL A 7 -13.81 -2.77 1.73
C VAL A 7 -14.80 -1.71 1.25
N THR A 8 -14.54 -0.45 1.58
CA THR A 8 -15.32 0.71 1.11
C THR A 8 -14.50 1.67 0.25
N SER A 9 -13.31 1.28 -0.19
CA SER A 9 -12.34 2.17 -0.87
C SER A 9 -12.11 3.51 -0.14
N GLY A 10 -12.29 3.54 1.19
CA GLY A 10 -12.10 4.72 2.02
C GLY A 10 -13.25 5.74 1.99
N TYR A 11 -14.32 5.49 1.26
CA TYR A 11 -15.48 6.42 1.18
C TYR A 11 -16.23 6.53 2.50
N LEU A 12 -16.46 5.40 3.19
CA LEU A 12 -17.10 5.37 4.50
C LEU A 12 -16.38 4.43 5.46
N PRO A 13 -16.39 4.72 6.76
CA PRO A 13 -15.78 3.84 7.75
C PRO A 13 -16.59 2.55 7.89
N LEU A 14 -15.93 1.42 7.64
CA LEU A 14 -16.49 0.09 7.85
C LEU A 14 -15.38 -0.87 8.20
N GLY A 15 -15.65 -1.74 9.17
CA GLY A 15 -14.86 -2.90 9.48
C GLY A 15 -15.77 -4.06 9.86
N GLY A 16 -15.27 -5.27 9.69
CA GLY A 16 -16.05 -6.46 10.01
C GLY A 16 -15.17 -7.66 10.30
N VAL A 17 -15.84 -8.69 10.80
CA VAL A 17 -15.25 -9.99 11.08
C VAL A 17 -16.13 -11.05 10.43
N MET A 18 -15.52 -11.90 9.61
CA MET A 18 -16.14 -13.13 9.14
C MET A 18 -15.68 -14.27 10.03
N VAL A 19 -16.62 -14.99 10.61
CA VAL A 19 -16.36 -16.16 11.45
C VAL A 19 -16.70 -17.44 10.69
N SER A 20 -15.99 -18.52 10.99
CA SER A 20 -16.31 -19.84 10.42
C SER A 20 -17.57 -20.40 11.08
N GLU A 21 -18.22 -21.34 10.41
CA GLU A 21 -19.37 -22.06 10.96
C GLU A 21 -19.08 -22.68 12.34
N LYS A 22 -17.90 -23.25 12.51
CA LYS A 22 -17.46 -23.79 13.80
C LYS A 22 -17.50 -22.77 14.94
N VAL A 23 -17.10 -21.52 14.65
CA VAL A 23 -17.09 -20.44 15.65
C VAL A 23 -18.50 -19.89 15.83
N SER A 24 -19.27 -19.67 14.77
CA SER A 24 -20.64 -19.17 14.86
C SER A 24 -21.56 -20.13 15.59
N SER A 25 -21.47 -21.45 15.31
CA SER A 25 -22.25 -22.46 16.04
C SER A 25 -21.93 -22.47 17.54
N ALA A 26 -20.65 -22.35 17.90
CA ALA A 26 -20.28 -22.29 19.33
C ALA A 26 -20.84 -21.04 20.03
N ILE A 27 -20.88 -19.88 19.33
CA ILE A 27 -21.48 -18.66 19.85
C ILE A 27 -23.00 -18.79 19.98
N ILE A 28 -23.67 -19.30 18.95
CA ILE A 28 -25.13 -19.44 18.91
C ILE A 28 -25.62 -20.50 19.92
N ASP A 29 -24.99 -21.67 19.90
CA ASP A 29 -25.48 -22.84 20.69
C ASP A 29 -25.10 -22.78 22.17
N LYS A 30 -23.97 -22.12 22.49
CA LYS A 30 -23.38 -22.14 23.83
C LYS A 30 -23.18 -20.78 24.48
N GLY A 31 -23.11 -19.71 23.65
CA GLY A 31 -22.79 -18.36 24.10
C GLY A 31 -23.99 -17.56 24.60
N GLY A 32 -25.20 -17.98 24.30
CA GLY A 32 -26.40 -17.18 24.58
C GLY A 32 -26.41 -15.86 23.75
N GLU A 33 -26.63 -14.74 24.41
CA GLU A 33 -26.61 -13.45 23.79
C GLU A 33 -25.17 -12.98 23.46
N PHE A 34 -24.88 -12.62 22.22
CA PHE A 34 -23.61 -12.05 21.82
C PHE A 34 -23.55 -10.56 22.16
N ALA A 35 -23.19 -10.26 23.40
CA ALA A 35 -23.14 -8.90 23.96
C ALA A 35 -21.91 -8.13 23.47
N HIS A 36 -21.71 -8.04 22.17
CA HIS A 36 -20.62 -7.26 21.54
C HIS A 36 -21.13 -6.51 20.31
N GLY A 37 -20.93 -5.20 20.30
CA GLY A 37 -21.32 -4.35 19.20
C GLY A 37 -21.01 -2.87 19.48
N PHE A 38 -21.04 -2.07 18.44
CA PHE A 38 -20.93 -0.62 18.53
C PHE A 38 -22.27 0.00 18.16
N THR A 39 -22.53 1.23 18.63
CA THR A 39 -23.78 1.96 18.34
C THR A 39 -24.07 2.05 16.84
N TYR A 40 -23.02 2.20 16.02
CA TYR A 40 -23.14 2.29 14.56
C TYR A 40 -22.90 0.95 13.84
N SER A 41 -22.92 -0.18 14.54
CA SER A 41 -22.82 -1.49 13.86
C SER A 41 -23.98 -1.66 12.87
N GLY A 42 -23.66 -2.22 11.69
CA GLY A 42 -24.63 -2.42 10.63
C GLY A 42 -25.14 -1.13 9.97
N HIS A 43 -24.34 -0.05 10.00
CA HIS A 43 -24.72 1.23 9.39
C HIS A 43 -25.08 1.04 7.92
N PRO A 44 -26.32 1.31 7.49
CA PRO A 44 -26.81 0.90 6.18
C PRO A 44 -26.07 1.55 5.02
N ALA A 45 -25.72 2.84 5.13
CA ALA A 45 -24.96 3.51 4.08
C ALA A 45 -23.55 2.93 3.92
N SER A 46 -22.86 2.63 5.03
CA SER A 46 -21.53 2.02 4.96
C SER A 46 -21.57 0.60 4.37
N CYS A 47 -22.58 -0.17 4.70
CA CYS A 47 -22.81 -1.49 4.12
C CYS A 47 -23.13 -1.42 2.62
N ALA A 48 -23.96 -0.47 2.20
CA ALA A 48 -24.29 -0.25 0.79
C ALA A 48 -23.06 0.11 -0.03
N VAL A 49 -22.21 1.02 0.47
CA VAL A 49 -20.94 1.38 -0.19
C VAL A 49 -19.99 0.18 -0.27
N ALA A 50 -19.90 -0.66 0.76
CA ALA A 50 -19.07 -1.86 0.73
C ALA A 50 -19.56 -2.87 -0.33
N ILE A 51 -20.88 -3.10 -0.42
CA ILE A 51 -21.47 -3.99 -1.42
C ILE A 51 -21.18 -3.48 -2.83
N GLU A 52 -21.37 -2.18 -3.07
CA GLU A 52 -21.10 -1.58 -4.37
C GLU A 52 -19.61 -1.64 -4.72
N ASN A 53 -18.72 -1.36 -3.77
CA ASN A 53 -17.29 -1.46 -4.00
C ASN A 53 -16.84 -2.90 -4.35
N ILE A 54 -17.40 -3.90 -3.67
CA ILE A 54 -17.13 -5.32 -3.98
C ILE A 54 -17.64 -5.67 -5.37
N ARG A 55 -18.84 -5.19 -5.75
CA ARG A 55 -19.41 -5.38 -7.08
C ARG A 55 -18.50 -4.81 -8.18
N ILE A 56 -17.99 -3.59 -8.00
CA ILE A 56 -17.06 -2.94 -8.93
C ILE A 56 -15.76 -3.75 -9.05
N LEU A 57 -15.17 -4.17 -7.93
CA LEU A 57 -13.95 -4.99 -7.93
C LEU A 57 -14.11 -6.26 -8.74
N ASP A 58 -15.28 -6.89 -8.68
CA ASP A 58 -15.60 -8.14 -9.42
C ASP A 58 -15.90 -7.84 -10.89
N GLU A 59 -16.81 -6.91 -11.20
CA GLU A 59 -17.20 -6.57 -12.57
C GLU A 59 -16.04 -6.04 -13.43
N GLU A 60 -15.17 -5.21 -12.84
CA GLU A 60 -13.97 -4.70 -13.51
C GLU A 60 -12.77 -5.65 -13.44
N ASN A 61 -12.93 -6.84 -12.84
CA ASN A 61 -11.89 -7.85 -12.68
C ASN A 61 -10.59 -7.31 -12.06
N LEU A 62 -10.66 -6.31 -11.16
CA LEU A 62 -9.49 -5.59 -10.66
C LEU A 62 -8.50 -6.48 -9.92
N VAL A 63 -8.96 -7.52 -9.22
CA VAL A 63 -8.09 -8.49 -8.54
C VAL A 63 -7.31 -9.33 -9.56
N SER A 64 -7.98 -9.81 -10.61
CA SER A 64 -7.34 -10.58 -11.68
C SER A 64 -6.36 -9.73 -12.49
N ARG A 65 -6.77 -8.49 -12.83
CA ARG A 65 -5.91 -7.51 -13.50
C ARG A 65 -4.65 -7.21 -12.67
N THR A 66 -4.81 -6.99 -11.37
CA THR A 66 -3.66 -6.76 -10.47
C THR A 66 -2.72 -7.97 -10.42
N LYS A 67 -3.26 -9.18 -10.40
CA LYS A 67 -2.46 -10.41 -10.35
C LYS A 67 -1.71 -10.69 -11.64
N ASN A 68 -2.35 -10.49 -12.80
CA ASN A 68 -1.88 -11.03 -14.06
C ASN A 68 -1.33 -9.99 -15.04
N GLU A 69 -1.61 -8.70 -14.83
CA GLU A 69 -1.31 -7.63 -15.77
C GLU A 69 -0.52 -6.51 -15.09
N ILE A 70 -1.20 -5.57 -14.43
CA ILE A 70 -0.60 -4.35 -13.91
C ILE A 70 0.37 -4.60 -12.74
N GLY A 71 0.13 -5.63 -11.93
CA GLY A 71 1.03 -6.00 -10.83
C GLY A 71 2.40 -6.45 -11.33
N PRO A 72 2.51 -7.44 -12.24
CA PRO A 72 3.77 -7.82 -12.87
C PRO A 72 4.46 -6.64 -13.59
N TYR A 73 3.70 -5.77 -14.26
CA TYR A 73 4.24 -4.58 -14.91
C TYR A 73 4.89 -3.63 -13.90
N LEU A 74 4.15 -3.24 -12.86
CA LEU A 74 4.68 -2.37 -11.81
C LEU A 74 5.87 -3.01 -11.08
N GLN A 75 5.81 -4.32 -10.78
CA GLN A 75 6.91 -5.02 -10.11
C GLN A 75 8.21 -4.96 -10.93
N ASN A 76 8.12 -5.15 -12.25
CA ASN A 76 9.27 -5.06 -13.13
C ASN A 76 9.85 -3.64 -13.16
N LYS A 77 8.98 -2.63 -13.30
CA LYS A 77 9.39 -1.22 -13.28
C LYS A 77 9.95 -0.79 -11.93
N TRP A 78 9.33 -1.24 -10.83
CA TRP A 78 9.79 -0.96 -9.47
C TRP A 78 11.16 -1.58 -9.18
N LYS A 79 11.40 -2.78 -9.72
CA LYS A 79 12.68 -3.47 -9.60
C LYS A 79 13.83 -2.69 -10.24
N SER A 80 13.58 -1.96 -11.32
CA SER A 80 14.63 -1.15 -11.97
C SER A 80 15.16 -0.01 -11.09
N LEU A 81 14.41 0.41 -10.05
CA LEU A 81 14.91 1.40 -9.09
C LEU A 81 16.10 0.89 -8.27
N GLU A 82 16.32 -0.43 -8.22
CA GLU A 82 17.52 -1.00 -7.60
C GLU A 82 18.81 -0.64 -8.34
N ASP A 83 18.74 -0.16 -9.58
CA ASP A 83 19.93 0.32 -10.28
C ASP A 83 20.45 1.65 -9.71
N HIS A 84 19.62 2.35 -8.92
CA HIS A 84 20.02 3.59 -8.29
C HIS A 84 21.00 3.35 -7.10
N PRO A 85 22.10 4.16 -6.95
CA PRO A 85 23.14 3.95 -5.96
C PRO A 85 22.68 3.89 -4.50
N ILE A 86 21.62 4.64 -4.13
CA ILE A 86 21.11 4.69 -2.76
C ILE A 86 19.92 3.75 -2.51
N VAL A 87 19.63 2.82 -3.43
CA VAL A 87 18.61 1.80 -3.24
C VAL A 87 19.26 0.46 -2.92
N GLY A 88 19.06 -0.01 -1.70
CA GLY A 88 19.59 -1.29 -1.25
C GLY A 88 18.74 -2.48 -1.69
N GLU A 89 17.41 -2.33 -1.64
CA GLU A 89 16.46 -3.41 -1.96
C GLU A 89 15.12 -2.83 -2.38
N THR A 90 14.46 -3.50 -3.33
CA THR A 90 13.04 -3.31 -3.60
C THR A 90 12.29 -4.62 -3.39
N ARG A 91 11.08 -4.56 -2.87
CA ARG A 91 10.18 -5.71 -2.72
C ARG A 91 8.75 -5.30 -3.01
N MET A 92 7.98 -6.20 -3.64
CA MET A 92 6.61 -5.91 -4.01
C MET A 92 5.75 -7.16 -4.08
N VAL A 93 4.48 -7.03 -3.67
CA VAL A 93 3.43 -8.04 -3.84
C VAL A 93 2.19 -7.35 -4.40
N GLY A 94 1.73 -7.77 -5.57
CA GLY A 94 0.66 -7.08 -6.30
C GLY A 94 1.09 -5.65 -6.61
N LEU A 95 0.36 -4.66 -6.09
CA LEU A 95 0.69 -3.23 -6.20
C LEU A 95 1.25 -2.63 -4.90
N MET A 96 1.47 -3.45 -3.88
CA MET A 96 2.06 -2.98 -2.62
C MET A 96 3.56 -3.24 -2.63
N GLY A 97 4.34 -2.18 -2.59
CA GLY A 97 5.78 -2.24 -2.67
C GLY A 97 6.51 -1.42 -1.63
N ALA A 98 7.75 -1.76 -1.43
CA ALA A 98 8.69 -1.03 -0.59
C ALA A 98 10.06 -0.93 -1.26
N MET A 99 10.78 0.12 -0.95
CA MET A 99 12.16 0.39 -1.38
C MET A 99 12.95 0.86 -0.17
N GLU A 100 14.06 0.22 0.12
CA GLU A 100 14.94 0.61 1.22
C GLU A 100 16.05 1.52 0.71
N LEU A 101 16.16 2.69 1.33
CA LEU A 101 17.23 3.64 1.07
C LEU A 101 18.45 3.31 1.95
N VAL A 102 19.63 3.34 1.36
CA VAL A 102 20.91 3.07 2.02
C VAL A 102 21.95 4.10 1.60
N PRO A 103 22.92 4.43 2.47
CA PRO A 103 23.99 5.36 2.10
C PRO A 103 24.90 4.79 1.02
N GLN A 104 25.09 3.49 1.05
CA GLN A 104 25.94 2.77 0.08
C GLN A 104 25.34 1.39 -0.19
N LYS A 105 25.19 1.07 -1.47
CA LYS A 105 24.73 -0.24 -1.92
C LYS A 105 25.72 -1.34 -1.50
N ASP A 106 25.19 -2.53 -1.22
CA ASP A 106 25.95 -3.71 -0.77
C ASP A 106 26.71 -3.53 0.57
N SER A 107 26.42 -2.47 1.30
CA SER A 107 26.92 -2.23 2.64
C SER A 107 25.83 -2.48 3.70
N PRO A 108 26.19 -3.01 4.89
CA PRO A 108 25.26 -3.08 6.02
C PRO A 108 24.99 -1.71 6.67
N GLU A 109 25.66 -0.67 6.21
CA GLU A 109 25.54 0.68 6.75
C GLU A 109 24.12 1.24 6.56
N ARG A 110 23.73 2.08 7.50
CA ARG A 110 22.50 2.85 7.46
C ARG A 110 22.87 4.32 7.57
N PHE A 111 21.95 5.19 7.17
CA PHE A 111 22.13 6.62 7.41
C PHE A 111 22.28 6.89 8.90
N ASP A 112 23.20 7.79 9.28
CA ASP A 112 23.51 8.11 10.67
C ASP A 112 22.29 8.65 11.42
N ASP A 113 21.53 9.49 10.75
CA ASP A 113 20.27 10.02 11.27
C ASP A 113 19.09 9.25 10.63
N LYS A 114 18.48 8.37 11.43
CA LYS A 114 17.37 7.53 10.99
C LYS A 114 16.20 8.37 10.50
N SER A 115 15.64 7.98 9.38
CA SER A 115 14.49 8.60 8.71
C SER A 115 14.81 9.87 7.93
N THR A 116 16.03 10.39 7.93
CA THR A 116 16.35 11.62 7.21
C THR A 116 16.26 11.43 5.71
N ALA A 117 16.83 10.36 5.16
CA ALA A 117 16.76 10.07 3.74
C ALA A 117 15.31 9.83 3.29
N GLY A 118 14.56 9.02 4.05
CA GLY A 118 13.15 8.77 3.76
C GLY A 118 12.29 10.02 3.80
N MET A 119 12.52 10.90 4.76
CA MET A 119 11.79 12.17 4.86
C MET A 119 12.17 13.16 3.75
N THR A 120 13.45 13.21 3.38
CA THR A 120 13.93 14.02 2.25
C THR A 120 13.26 13.57 0.96
N PHE A 121 13.29 12.26 0.66
CA PHE A 121 12.59 11.68 -0.46
C PHE A 121 11.11 12.05 -0.47
N ARG A 122 10.41 11.76 0.63
CA ARG A 122 8.96 11.99 0.76
C ARG A 122 8.58 13.45 0.54
N ASN A 123 9.31 14.38 1.17
CA ASN A 123 8.98 15.81 1.07
C ASN A 123 9.19 16.32 -0.35
N PHE A 124 10.24 15.90 -1.02
CA PHE A 124 10.48 16.23 -2.41
C PHE A 124 9.42 15.60 -3.32
N ALA A 125 9.06 14.34 -3.11
CA ALA A 125 8.03 13.63 -3.86
C ALA A 125 6.68 14.38 -3.81
N VAL A 126 6.21 14.75 -2.63
CA VAL A 126 4.95 15.49 -2.46
C VAL A 126 4.96 16.82 -3.22
N ASN A 127 6.08 17.56 -3.17
CA ASN A 127 6.23 18.83 -3.89
C ASN A 127 6.28 18.65 -5.42
N ASN A 128 6.55 17.43 -5.91
CA ASN A 128 6.62 17.11 -7.33
C ASN A 128 5.47 16.19 -7.79
N GLY A 129 4.36 16.17 -7.04
CA GLY A 129 3.14 15.48 -7.44
C GLY A 129 3.19 13.96 -7.29
N LEU A 130 4.08 13.43 -6.43
CA LEU A 130 4.13 12.01 -6.09
C LEU A 130 3.91 11.82 -4.60
N VAL A 131 2.79 11.18 -4.22
CA VAL A 131 2.47 10.89 -2.82
C VAL A 131 2.93 9.49 -2.46
N MET A 132 3.98 9.40 -1.66
CA MET A 132 4.51 8.16 -1.10
C MET A 132 4.69 8.27 0.41
N ARG A 133 4.69 7.13 1.08
CA ARG A 133 4.91 7.06 2.53
C ARG A 133 6.36 6.67 2.82
N ALA A 134 7.01 7.41 3.70
CA ALA A 134 8.26 7.01 4.33
C ALA A 134 8.00 6.36 5.70
N VAL A 135 8.66 5.25 5.97
CA VAL A 135 8.69 4.56 7.26
C VAL A 135 10.17 4.33 7.60
N GLY A 136 10.75 5.24 8.39
CA GLY A 136 12.20 5.34 8.44
C GLY A 136 12.73 5.74 7.07
N ASP A 137 13.75 5.04 6.63
CA ASP A 137 14.34 5.19 5.29
C ASP A 137 13.77 4.17 4.27
N THR A 138 12.64 3.57 4.58
CA THR A 138 11.89 2.72 3.66
C THR A 138 10.75 3.52 3.02
N ILE A 139 10.74 3.58 1.70
CA ILE A 139 9.68 4.21 0.92
C ILE A 139 8.66 3.16 0.53
N VAL A 140 7.39 3.43 0.84
CA VAL A 140 6.28 2.51 0.58
C VAL A 140 5.38 3.08 -0.50
N THR A 141 5.03 2.25 -1.49
CA THR A 141 4.06 2.54 -2.53
C THR A 141 2.86 1.59 -2.45
N SER A 142 1.68 2.12 -2.76
CA SER A 142 0.43 1.35 -2.85
C SER A 142 -0.55 2.15 -3.72
N PRO A 143 -0.35 2.18 -5.04
CA PRO A 143 -1.23 2.92 -5.94
C PRO A 143 -2.62 2.28 -6.02
N PRO A 144 -3.63 3.01 -6.55
CA PRO A 144 -4.95 2.46 -6.79
C PRO A 144 -4.92 1.25 -7.72
N LEU A 145 -5.86 0.31 -7.55
CA LEU A 145 -5.97 -0.90 -8.39
C LEU A 145 -6.24 -0.58 -9.87
N VAL A 146 -6.76 0.61 -10.14
CA VAL A 146 -7.10 1.11 -11.49
C VAL A 146 -5.95 1.81 -12.20
N ILE A 147 -4.77 1.91 -11.58
CA ILE A 147 -3.59 2.56 -12.18
C ILE A 147 -3.30 2.01 -13.58
N SER A 148 -2.97 2.89 -14.51
CA SER A 148 -2.57 2.51 -15.88
C SER A 148 -1.06 2.25 -15.98
N GLU A 149 -0.62 1.68 -17.12
CA GLU A 149 0.81 1.47 -17.38
C GLU A 149 1.55 2.81 -17.51
N GLU A 150 0.93 3.81 -18.14
CA GLU A 150 1.49 5.16 -18.28
C GLU A 150 1.66 5.84 -16.91
N GLU A 151 0.69 5.67 -16.01
CA GLU A 151 0.78 6.18 -14.64
C GLU A 151 1.83 5.43 -13.81
N VAL A 152 2.05 4.14 -14.08
CA VAL A 152 3.16 3.38 -13.48
C VAL A 152 4.50 3.90 -13.97
N ASP A 153 4.64 4.19 -15.26
CA ASP A 153 5.87 4.76 -15.82
C ASP A 153 6.15 6.13 -15.22
N GLU A 154 5.17 7.01 -15.12
CA GLU A 154 5.28 8.31 -14.45
C GLU A 154 5.67 8.18 -12.98
N LEU A 155 5.06 7.22 -12.26
CA LEU A 155 5.37 6.95 -10.85
C LEU A 155 6.83 6.58 -10.67
N VAL A 156 7.35 5.67 -11.50
CA VAL A 156 8.75 5.21 -11.42
C VAL A 156 9.74 6.29 -11.84
N GLU A 157 9.43 7.06 -12.88
CA GLU A 157 10.24 8.21 -13.32
C GLU A 157 10.35 9.26 -12.20
N LYS A 158 9.23 9.63 -11.58
CA LYS A 158 9.22 10.56 -10.45
C LYS A 158 9.94 10.01 -9.23
N ALA A 159 9.82 8.70 -8.97
CA ALA A 159 10.56 8.06 -7.88
C ALA A 159 12.07 8.14 -8.12
N TRP A 160 12.53 7.93 -9.34
CA TRP A 160 13.94 8.08 -9.70
C TRP A 160 14.44 9.50 -9.46
N MET A 161 13.69 10.51 -9.93
CA MET A 161 14.01 11.92 -9.69
C MET A 161 14.10 12.24 -8.18
N CYS A 162 13.22 11.65 -7.37
CA CYS A 162 13.28 11.80 -5.91
C CYS A 162 14.51 11.14 -5.30
N LEU A 163 14.97 10.02 -5.85
CA LEU A 163 16.22 9.35 -5.43
C LEU A 163 17.44 10.22 -5.74
N ASP A 164 17.54 10.78 -6.95
CA ASP A 164 18.61 11.69 -7.34
C ASP A 164 18.70 12.89 -6.39
N HIS A 165 17.55 13.51 -6.10
CA HIS A 165 17.49 14.62 -5.15
C HIS A 165 17.94 14.18 -3.74
N THR A 166 17.45 13.04 -3.26
CA THR A 166 17.79 12.53 -1.92
C THR A 166 19.28 12.25 -1.82
N GLN A 167 19.87 11.60 -2.81
CA GLN A 167 21.31 11.36 -2.86
C GLN A 167 22.10 12.67 -2.77
N SER A 168 21.71 13.66 -3.54
CA SER A 168 22.38 14.98 -3.55
C SER A 168 22.31 15.69 -2.19
N GLU A 169 21.21 15.53 -1.45
CA GLU A 169 21.06 16.12 -0.11
C GLU A 169 21.85 15.35 0.96
N MET A 170 21.92 14.03 0.86
CA MET A 170 22.64 13.19 1.83
C MET A 170 24.16 13.21 1.67
N THR A 171 24.68 13.75 0.56
CA THR A 171 26.14 13.86 0.30
C THR A 171 26.72 15.23 0.61
N LYS A 172 25.89 16.16 1.08
CA LYS A 172 26.32 17.51 1.53
C LYS A 172 26.84 17.48 2.97
#